data_41ce49d46c479bc9227a6063f6e5802a
#
_entry.id   41ce49d46c479bc9227a6063f6e5802a
#
_cell.length_a   1.000
_cell.length_b   1.000
_cell.length_c   1.000
_cell.angle_alpha   90.00
_cell.angle_beta   90.00
_cell.angle_gamma   90.00
#
_symmetry.space_group_name_H-M   'P 1'
#
loop_
_entity.id
_entity.type
_entity.pdbx_description
1 polymer ?
#
loop_
_entity_poly.entity_id
_entity_poly.type
_entity_poly.pdbx_seq_one_letter_code
_entity_poly.pdbx_strand_id
1 'polypeptide(L)'
;MNNKKGPTLLENNILAEDQSLYRIGTFYVAIIEITHLGSENFHELITKFRAFSPDVLVQGIDASYVFGVNHLLRVLQLTVESWKRGIKLSKIMETDILMRLCCTSQISKAIKVGGLKNDSAACFILMSENLDSVLKIKKYIEGYYNEIHVSVLGIGKNKMARLRSEFGITHKKMDRIFFENYLVEKAALVKF
;
A
#
# COMPACT_ATOMS: atom_id res chain seq x y z
N MET A 1 33.20 22.02 8.08
CA MET A 1 31.74 22.07 7.99
C MET A 1 31.23 20.66 7.71
N ASN A 2 30.79 19.95 8.75
CA ASN A 2 30.31 18.57 8.66
C ASN A 2 28.85 18.57 8.27
N ASN A 3 28.54 18.22 7.01
CA ASN A 3 27.18 17.90 6.56
C ASN A 3 26.77 16.57 7.17
N LYS A 4 26.11 16.60 8.33
CA LYS A 4 25.36 15.46 8.84
C LYS A 4 24.10 15.33 7.95
N LYS A 5 24.16 14.48 6.92
CA LYS A 5 22.95 13.91 6.32
C LYS A 5 22.21 13.14 7.42
N GLY A 6 21.01 13.59 7.77
CA GLY A 6 20.12 12.83 8.65
C GLY A 6 19.82 11.45 8.05
N PRO A 7 19.48 10.43 8.86
CA PRO A 7 19.26 9.08 8.37
C PRO A 7 18.11 9.08 7.36
N THR A 8 18.40 8.60 6.16
CA THR A 8 17.38 8.32 5.14
C THR A 8 16.53 7.16 5.66
N LEU A 9 15.31 7.43 6.08
CA LEU A 9 14.39 6.53 6.82
C LEU A 9 14.02 5.23 6.08
N LEU A 10 14.53 4.99 4.88
CA LEU A 10 14.12 3.87 4.02
C LEU A 10 15.13 2.71 3.93
N GLU A 11 16.40 2.91 4.30
CA GLU A 11 17.43 1.88 4.12
C GLU A 11 17.35 0.72 5.10
N ASN A 12 16.59 0.84 6.20
CA ASN A 12 16.53 -0.16 7.27
C ASN A 12 15.24 -1.01 7.28
N ASN A 13 14.38 -0.91 6.26
CA ASN A 13 13.06 -1.57 6.29
C ASN A 13 13.00 -2.90 5.53
N ILE A 14 14.00 -3.23 4.69
CA ILE A 14 14.04 -4.50 3.95
C ILE A 14 14.53 -5.60 4.90
N LEU A 15 13.74 -6.66 5.02
CA LEU A 15 14.08 -7.84 5.80
C LEU A 15 14.56 -8.94 4.87
N ALA A 16 15.86 -9.26 4.95
CA ALA A 16 16.49 -10.39 4.27
C ALA A 16 16.48 -10.33 2.72
N GLU A 17 16.77 -11.46 2.07
CA GLU A 17 16.88 -11.64 0.62
C GLU A 17 15.55 -11.42 -0.14
N ASP A 18 14.40 -11.38 0.56
CA ASP A 18 13.07 -11.15 -0.02
C ASP A 18 12.75 -9.66 -0.09
N GLN A 19 12.89 -9.09 -1.27
CA GLN A 19 12.61 -7.67 -1.57
C GLN A 19 11.14 -7.26 -1.37
N SER A 20 10.25 -8.19 -1.05
CA SER A 20 8.83 -7.93 -0.77
C SER A 20 8.49 -7.87 0.72
N LEU A 21 9.48 -8.07 1.61
CA LEU A 21 9.32 -8.04 3.07
C LEU A 21 9.96 -6.80 3.69
N TYR A 22 9.18 -6.13 4.54
CA TYR A 22 9.55 -4.87 5.19
C TYR A 22 9.21 -4.88 6.67
N ARG A 23 9.76 -3.94 7.43
CA ARG A 23 9.39 -3.70 8.82
C ARG A 23 8.93 -2.25 9.02
N ILE A 24 7.74 -2.07 9.62
CA ILE A 24 7.18 -0.75 9.94
C ILE A 24 6.76 -0.75 11.41
N GLY A 25 7.55 -0.14 12.26
CA GLY A 25 7.36 -0.18 13.71
C GLY A 25 7.45 -1.62 14.22
N THR A 26 6.38 -2.12 14.87
CA THR A 26 6.29 -3.50 15.35
C THR A 26 5.81 -4.49 14.27
N PHE A 27 5.28 -3.99 13.15
CA PHE A 27 4.70 -4.82 12.09
C PHE A 27 5.75 -5.33 11.10
N TYR A 28 5.66 -6.62 10.76
CA TYR A 28 6.19 -7.19 9.54
C TYR A 28 5.18 -6.97 8.43
N VAL A 29 5.65 -6.56 7.27
CA VAL A 29 4.82 -6.20 6.12
C VAL A 29 5.29 -6.97 4.90
N ALA A 30 4.39 -7.69 4.24
CA ALA A 30 4.64 -8.22 2.91
C ALA A 30 3.78 -7.49 1.87
N ILE A 31 4.38 -7.22 0.70
CA ILE A 31 3.73 -6.61 -0.44
C ILE A 31 3.73 -7.64 -1.57
N ILE A 32 2.54 -8.06 -2.01
CA ILE A 32 2.37 -9.00 -3.13
C ILE A 32 1.79 -8.23 -4.31
N GLU A 33 2.48 -8.28 -5.43
CA GLU A 33 2.07 -7.63 -6.67
C GLU A 33 1.47 -8.68 -7.60
N ILE A 34 0.24 -8.44 -8.08
CA ILE A 34 -0.49 -9.32 -9.00
C ILE A 34 -0.72 -8.56 -10.31
N THR A 35 -0.27 -9.15 -11.43
CA THR A 35 -0.34 -8.50 -12.74
C THR A 35 -1.76 -8.44 -13.28
N HIS A 36 -2.55 -9.46 -12.99
CA HIS A 36 -3.91 -9.57 -13.49
C HIS A 36 -4.81 -10.28 -12.48
N LEU A 37 -5.79 -9.57 -11.94
CA LEU A 37 -6.88 -10.17 -11.19
C LEU A 37 -7.94 -10.67 -12.16
N GLY A 38 -8.40 -11.90 -11.98
CA GLY A 38 -9.58 -12.41 -12.69
C GLY A 38 -10.87 -11.70 -12.28
N SER A 39 -11.96 -12.15 -12.85
CA SER A 39 -13.31 -11.74 -12.42
C SER A 39 -13.71 -12.52 -11.19
N GLU A 40 -13.50 -11.93 -10.01
CA GLU A 40 -13.74 -12.56 -8.71
C GLU A 40 -14.63 -11.70 -7.82
N ASN A 41 -15.29 -12.35 -6.87
CA ASN A 41 -15.90 -11.63 -5.75
C ASN A 41 -14.82 -11.23 -4.74
N PHE A 42 -14.30 -10.02 -4.85
CA PHE A 42 -13.20 -9.54 -4.00
C PHE A 42 -13.55 -9.50 -2.50
N HIS A 43 -14.82 -9.37 -2.15
CA HIS A 43 -15.23 -9.44 -0.76
C HIS A 43 -15.02 -10.85 -0.19
N GLU A 44 -15.43 -11.86 -0.93
CA GLU A 44 -15.23 -13.27 -0.56
C GLU A 44 -13.74 -13.64 -0.57
N LEU A 45 -13.00 -13.17 -1.57
CA LEU A 45 -11.56 -13.38 -1.68
C LEU A 45 -10.80 -12.85 -0.44
N ILE A 46 -11.02 -11.59 -0.09
CA ILE A 46 -10.39 -10.97 1.09
C ILE A 46 -10.83 -11.68 2.37
N THR A 47 -12.11 -12.06 2.48
CA THR A 47 -12.62 -12.81 3.63
C THR A 47 -11.93 -14.17 3.75
N LYS A 48 -11.74 -14.89 2.64
CA LYS A 48 -11.00 -16.15 2.59
C LYS A 48 -9.55 -15.99 3.05
N PHE A 49 -8.85 -14.95 2.59
CA PHE A 49 -7.47 -14.69 3.00
C PHE A 49 -7.36 -14.34 4.49
N ARG A 50 -8.27 -13.53 5.00
CA ARG A 50 -8.34 -13.20 6.44
C ARG A 50 -8.67 -14.43 7.30
N ALA A 51 -9.55 -15.29 6.84
CA ALA A 51 -9.88 -16.53 7.55
C ALA A 51 -8.70 -17.50 7.63
N PHE A 52 -7.82 -17.50 6.61
CA PHE A 52 -6.62 -18.35 6.58
C PHE A 52 -5.58 -17.92 7.62
N SER A 53 -5.45 -16.64 7.90
CA SER A 53 -4.52 -16.08 8.90
C SER A 53 -5.17 -14.89 9.62
N PRO A 54 -5.98 -15.15 10.68
CA PRO A 54 -6.80 -14.12 11.34
C PRO A 54 -6.01 -13.02 12.06
N ASP A 55 -4.74 -13.29 12.39
CA ASP A 55 -3.81 -12.34 13.01
C ASP A 55 -3.08 -11.45 12.00
N VAL A 56 -3.32 -11.66 10.69
CA VAL A 56 -2.75 -10.84 9.62
C VAL A 56 -3.80 -9.92 9.04
N LEU A 57 -3.50 -8.65 9.04
CA LEU A 57 -4.21 -7.62 8.33
C LEU A 57 -3.98 -7.81 6.82
N VAL A 58 -5.06 -7.92 6.06
CA VAL A 58 -5.01 -8.11 4.60
C VAL A 58 -5.78 -7.01 3.91
N GLN A 59 -5.09 -6.21 3.09
CA GLN A 59 -5.68 -5.15 2.25
C GLN A 59 -5.29 -5.34 0.79
N GLY A 60 -6.29 -5.49 -0.07
CA GLY A 60 -6.13 -5.47 -1.53
C GLY A 60 -6.39 -4.08 -2.09
N ILE A 61 -5.57 -3.65 -3.06
CA ILE A 61 -5.60 -2.30 -3.66
C ILE A 61 -5.38 -2.42 -5.17
N ASP A 62 -6.06 -1.59 -5.95
CA ASP A 62 -5.74 -1.36 -7.37
C ASP A 62 -4.32 -0.78 -7.48
N ALA A 63 -3.39 -1.53 -8.09
CA ALA A 63 -1.98 -1.14 -8.21
C ALA A 63 -1.77 0.23 -8.86
N SER A 64 -2.74 0.72 -9.62
CA SER A 64 -2.68 2.03 -10.28
C SER A 64 -2.77 3.22 -9.31
N TYR A 65 -3.26 3.00 -8.07
CA TYR A 65 -3.31 4.01 -7.00
C TYR A 65 -2.02 4.06 -6.16
N VAL A 66 -1.09 3.15 -6.39
CA VAL A 66 0.18 3.11 -5.68
C VAL A 66 1.29 3.67 -6.56
N PHE A 67 1.90 4.78 -6.17
CA PHE A 67 3.02 5.41 -6.89
C PHE A 67 4.36 4.80 -6.48
N GLY A 68 4.51 3.49 -6.67
CA GLY A 68 5.70 2.73 -6.29
C GLY A 68 5.73 2.26 -4.84
N VAL A 69 6.65 1.35 -4.57
CA VAL A 69 6.80 0.72 -3.23
C VAL A 69 7.11 1.77 -2.16
N ASN A 70 7.99 2.75 -2.43
CA ASN A 70 8.33 3.79 -1.46
C ASN A 70 7.12 4.62 -1.03
N HIS A 71 6.27 5.01 -1.98
CA HIS A 71 5.01 5.71 -1.67
C HIS A 71 4.15 4.87 -0.73
N LEU A 72 3.99 3.57 -1.04
CA LEU A 72 3.20 2.65 -0.23
C LEU A 72 3.76 2.53 1.20
N LEU A 73 5.05 2.25 1.34
CA LEU A 73 5.71 2.12 2.65
C LEU A 73 5.58 3.38 3.51
N ARG A 74 5.71 4.55 2.91
CA ARG A 74 5.55 5.84 3.61
C ARG A 74 4.11 6.06 4.06
N VAL A 75 3.11 5.68 3.27
CA VAL A 75 1.70 5.75 3.68
C VAL A 75 1.41 4.73 4.78
N LEU A 76 1.96 3.52 4.73
CA LEU A 76 1.84 2.54 5.80
C LEU A 76 2.48 3.04 7.10
N GLN A 77 3.68 3.61 7.04
CA GLN A 77 4.34 4.22 8.19
C GLN A 77 3.51 5.35 8.79
N LEU A 78 3.00 6.25 7.95
CA LEU A 78 2.09 7.33 8.36
C LEU A 78 0.85 6.77 9.07
N THR A 79 0.26 5.71 8.54
CA THR A 79 -0.93 5.07 9.13
C THR A 79 -0.61 4.50 10.51
N VAL A 80 0.46 3.71 10.64
CA VAL A 80 0.88 3.11 11.91
C VAL A 80 1.16 4.19 12.96
N GLU A 81 1.88 5.25 12.60
CA GLU A 81 2.17 6.36 13.51
C GLU A 81 0.90 7.14 13.92
N SER A 82 -0.02 7.35 12.97
CA SER A 82 -1.31 7.99 13.26
C SER A 82 -2.16 7.14 14.22
N TRP A 83 -2.18 5.83 14.02
CA TRP A 83 -2.90 4.91 14.90
C TRP A 83 -2.35 4.89 16.33
N LYS A 84 -1.02 4.91 16.50
CA LYS A 84 -0.38 5.05 17.81
C LYS A 84 -0.80 6.33 18.54
N ARG A 85 -1.05 7.40 17.80
CA ARG A 85 -1.49 8.70 18.34
C ARG A 85 -3.02 8.82 18.48
N GLY A 86 -3.78 7.77 18.15
CA GLY A 86 -5.24 7.81 18.16
C GLY A 86 -5.88 8.56 17.00
N ILE A 87 -5.10 8.99 16.00
CA ILE A 87 -5.57 9.72 14.81
C ILE A 87 -5.92 8.70 13.72
N LYS A 88 -7.18 8.25 13.72
CA LYS A 88 -7.67 7.18 12.83
C LYS A 88 -8.72 7.72 11.88
N LEU A 89 -8.61 7.43 10.58
CA LEU A 89 -9.66 7.74 9.59
C LEU A 89 -10.77 6.68 9.60
N SER A 90 -10.48 5.47 10.08
CA SER A 90 -11.42 4.36 10.18
C SER A 90 -11.19 3.58 11.48
N LYS A 91 -12.20 2.80 11.90
CA LYS A 91 -12.05 1.84 13.02
C LYS A 91 -11.20 0.62 12.64
N ILE A 92 -10.96 0.40 11.36
CA ILE A 92 -10.24 -0.74 10.78
C ILE A 92 -9.01 -0.21 10.05
N MET A 93 -7.81 -0.72 10.39
CA MET A 93 -6.54 -0.21 9.85
C MET A 93 -6.42 -0.43 8.34
N GLU A 94 -6.91 -1.54 7.81
CA GLU A 94 -6.94 -1.80 6.37
C GLU A 94 -7.71 -0.72 5.61
N THR A 95 -8.86 -0.34 6.13
CA THR A 95 -9.68 0.72 5.54
C THR A 95 -8.98 2.08 5.66
N ASP A 96 -8.32 2.36 6.77
CA ASP A 96 -7.54 3.60 6.98
C ASP A 96 -6.39 3.70 5.95
N ILE A 97 -5.66 2.60 5.71
CA ILE A 97 -4.61 2.52 4.68
C ILE A 97 -5.19 2.87 3.31
N LEU A 98 -6.31 2.25 2.92
CA LEU A 98 -6.95 2.51 1.63
C LEU A 98 -7.41 3.96 1.50
N MET A 99 -8.01 4.53 2.54
CA MET A 99 -8.46 5.92 2.58
C MET A 99 -7.30 6.90 2.41
N ARG A 100 -6.16 6.65 3.06
CA ARG A 100 -4.95 7.48 2.92
C ARG A 100 -4.35 7.38 1.53
N LEU A 101 -4.23 6.18 0.96
CA LEU A 101 -3.75 5.98 -0.41
C LEU A 101 -4.64 6.69 -1.44
N CYS A 102 -5.96 6.70 -1.21
CA CYS A 102 -6.92 7.40 -2.06
C CYS A 102 -7.11 8.88 -1.68
N CYS A 103 -6.38 9.39 -0.69
CA CYS A 103 -6.47 10.75 -0.18
C CYS A 103 -7.93 11.20 0.07
N THR A 104 -8.75 10.38 0.70
CA THR A 104 -10.17 10.65 0.98
C THR A 104 -10.58 10.22 2.38
N SER A 105 -11.48 10.97 3.01
CA SER A 105 -12.10 10.60 4.29
C SER A 105 -13.40 9.79 4.14
N GLN A 106 -13.80 9.46 2.90
CA GLN A 106 -15.01 8.69 2.61
C GLN A 106 -14.65 7.25 2.24
N ILE A 107 -15.05 6.29 3.08
CA ILE A 107 -14.80 4.84 2.89
C ILE A 107 -15.35 4.36 1.54
N SER A 108 -16.59 4.71 1.20
CA SER A 108 -17.22 4.31 -0.07
C SER A 108 -16.46 4.81 -1.28
N LYS A 109 -15.93 6.05 -1.22
CA LYS A 109 -15.10 6.61 -2.28
C LYS A 109 -13.76 5.87 -2.37
N ALA A 110 -13.09 5.61 -1.24
CA ALA A 110 -11.83 4.89 -1.21
C ALA A 110 -11.97 3.48 -1.85
N ILE A 111 -13.02 2.73 -1.48
CA ILE A 111 -13.30 1.41 -2.05
C ILE A 111 -13.57 1.52 -3.56
N LYS A 112 -14.40 2.48 -3.98
CA LYS A 112 -14.77 2.66 -5.39
C LYS A 112 -13.56 2.97 -6.28
N VAL A 113 -12.64 3.82 -5.82
CA VAL A 113 -11.53 4.29 -6.67
C VAL A 113 -10.28 3.43 -6.53
N GLY A 114 -9.88 3.07 -5.31
CA GLY A 114 -8.62 2.36 -5.02
C GLY A 114 -8.79 0.89 -4.62
N GLY A 115 -10.02 0.39 -4.46
CA GLY A 115 -10.28 -1.03 -4.19
C GLY A 115 -9.93 -1.92 -5.39
N LEU A 116 -9.87 -3.24 -5.16
CA LEU A 116 -9.64 -4.22 -6.21
C LEU A 116 -10.68 -4.12 -7.33
N LYS A 117 -10.26 -4.37 -8.56
CA LYS A 117 -11.10 -4.34 -9.76
C LYS A 117 -10.83 -5.57 -10.61
N ASN A 118 -11.87 -6.04 -11.29
CA ASN A 118 -11.75 -7.11 -12.27
C ASN A 118 -10.77 -6.70 -13.38
N ASP A 119 -10.04 -7.68 -13.89
CA ASP A 119 -9.12 -7.55 -15.01
C ASP A 119 -8.05 -6.44 -14.85
N SER A 120 -7.65 -6.15 -13.60
CA SER A 120 -6.66 -5.13 -13.29
C SER A 120 -5.47 -5.68 -12.52
N ALA A 121 -4.37 -4.94 -12.53
CA ALA A 121 -3.25 -5.21 -11.65
C ALA A 121 -3.57 -4.81 -10.21
N ALA A 122 -3.13 -5.62 -9.25
CA ALA A 122 -3.38 -5.40 -7.84
C ALA A 122 -2.12 -5.45 -6.98
N CYS A 123 -2.25 -4.93 -5.79
CA CYS A 123 -1.27 -5.06 -4.73
C CYS A 123 -1.99 -5.53 -3.46
N PHE A 124 -1.52 -6.63 -2.86
CA PHE A 124 -1.94 -7.04 -1.52
C PHE A 124 -0.91 -6.61 -0.49
N ILE A 125 -1.40 -5.99 0.57
CA ILE A 125 -0.62 -5.60 1.74
C ILE A 125 -0.98 -6.57 2.86
N LEU A 126 0.02 -7.24 3.42
CA LEU A 126 -0.11 -8.16 4.55
C LEU A 126 0.67 -7.56 5.71
N MET A 127 0.04 -7.41 6.88
CA MET A 127 0.70 -6.83 8.05
C MET A 127 0.35 -7.62 9.31
N SER A 128 1.36 -7.99 10.10
CA SER A 128 1.21 -8.60 11.42
C SER A 128 2.45 -8.32 12.28
N GLU A 129 2.32 -8.42 13.60
CA GLU A 129 3.47 -8.44 14.51
C GLU A 129 4.16 -9.82 14.52
N ASN A 130 3.54 -10.82 13.93
CA ASN A 130 4.08 -12.18 13.78
C ASN A 130 4.58 -12.41 12.35
N LEU A 131 5.92 -12.57 12.20
CA LEU A 131 6.55 -12.81 10.89
C LEU A 131 6.09 -14.11 10.24
N ASP A 132 5.98 -15.19 11.03
CA ASP A 132 5.60 -16.50 10.48
C ASP A 132 4.19 -16.48 9.89
N SER A 133 3.26 -15.75 10.52
CA SER A 133 1.91 -15.55 10.01
C SER A 133 1.92 -14.78 8.69
N VAL A 134 2.76 -13.74 8.57
CA VAL A 134 2.91 -12.98 7.31
C VAL A 134 3.48 -13.86 6.21
N LEU A 135 4.53 -14.65 6.50
CA LEU A 135 5.13 -15.56 5.52
C LEU A 135 4.16 -16.65 5.07
N LYS A 136 3.40 -17.20 6.00
CA LYS A 136 2.40 -18.23 5.72
C LYS A 136 1.31 -17.74 4.77
N ILE A 137 0.71 -16.60 5.05
CA ILE A 137 -0.35 -16.03 4.18
C ILE A 137 0.23 -15.53 2.85
N LYS A 138 1.45 -14.96 2.84
CA LYS A 138 2.16 -14.57 1.61
C LYS A 138 2.27 -15.76 0.66
N LYS A 139 2.83 -16.88 1.14
CA LYS A 139 2.97 -18.11 0.35
C LYS A 139 1.61 -18.63 -0.15
N TYR A 140 0.56 -18.54 0.67
CA TYR A 140 -0.79 -18.96 0.30
C TYR A 140 -1.35 -18.12 -0.86
N ILE A 141 -1.20 -16.79 -0.82
CA ILE A 141 -1.69 -15.90 -1.88
C ILE A 141 -0.87 -16.06 -3.15
N GLU A 142 0.46 -16.16 -3.05
CA GLU A 142 1.35 -16.41 -4.20
C GLU A 142 1.00 -17.73 -4.90
N GLY A 143 0.73 -18.79 -4.13
CA GLY A 143 0.28 -20.09 -4.68
C GLY A 143 -1.12 -20.02 -5.29
N TYR A 144 -1.99 -19.15 -4.80
CA TYR A 144 -3.34 -18.96 -5.33
C TYR A 144 -3.35 -18.37 -6.73
N TYR A 145 -2.45 -17.41 -7.00
CA TYR A 145 -2.36 -16.74 -8.29
C TYR A 145 -1.38 -17.40 -9.27
N ASN A 146 -0.51 -18.29 -8.82
CA ASN A 146 0.53 -18.94 -9.64
C ASN A 146 1.38 -17.95 -10.50
N GLU A 147 1.53 -16.72 -10.04
CA GLU A 147 2.20 -15.68 -10.82
C GLU A 147 3.69 -15.61 -10.55
N ILE A 148 4.44 -15.34 -11.63
CA ILE A 148 5.85 -14.96 -11.57
C ILE A 148 5.91 -13.47 -11.26
N HIS A 149 6.74 -13.07 -10.30
CA HIS A 149 6.87 -11.69 -9.82
C HIS A 149 7.25 -10.72 -10.94
N VAL A 150 6.22 -10.03 -11.48
CA VAL A 150 6.41 -8.88 -12.37
C VAL A 150 6.00 -7.64 -11.59
N SER A 151 6.91 -6.67 -11.44
CA SER A 151 6.59 -5.46 -10.69
C SER A 151 5.52 -4.64 -11.38
N VAL A 152 4.32 -4.58 -10.78
CA VAL A 152 3.20 -3.72 -11.21
C VAL A 152 3.19 -2.37 -10.52
N LEU A 153 3.95 -2.23 -9.43
CA LEU A 153 4.12 -0.96 -8.71
C LEU A 153 5.17 -0.05 -9.38
N GLY A 154 5.78 -0.49 -10.47
CA GLY A 154 6.69 0.32 -11.26
C GLY A 154 6.11 1.68 -11.64
N ILE A 155 6.96 2.71 -11.66
CA ILE A 155 6.57 4.10 -11.92
C ILE A 155 6.74 4.41 -13.40
N GLY A 156 5.62 4.38 -14.13
CA GLY A 156 5.55 4.81 -15.52
C GLY A 156 4.98 6.22 -15.67
N LYS A 157 5.27 6.87 -16.81
CA LYS A 157 4.72 8.20 -17.14
C LYS A 157 3.18 8.21 -17.09
N ASN A 158 2.53 7.15 -17.56
CA ASN A 158 1.08 7.01 -17.57
C ASN A 158 0.49 6.97 -16.17
N LYS A 159 1.12 6.25 -15.22
CA LYS A 159 0.68 6.19 -13.83
C LYS A 159 0.72 7.58 -13.17
N MET A 160 1.81 8.32 -13.38
CA MET A 160 1.95 9.68 -12.86
C MET A 160 0.88 10.61 -13.45
N ALA A 161 0.63 10.56 -14.76
CA ALA A 161 -0.39 11.38 -15.41
C ALA A 161 -1.80 11.07 -14.88
N ARG A 162 -2.12 9.78 -14.70
CA ARG A 162 -3.39 9.33 -14.13
C ARG A 162 -3.59 9.84 -12.70
N LEU A 163 -2.62 9.64 -11.81
CA LEU A 163 -2.71 10.09 -10.42
C LEU A 163 -2.79 11.62 -10.32
N ARG A 164 -2.11 12.36 -11.19
CA ARG A 164 -2.26 13.81 -11.30
C ARG A 164 -3.69 14.21 -11.60
N SER A 165 -4.31 13.59 -12.60
CA SER A 165 -5.71 13.86 -12.97
C SER A 165 -6.64 13.52 -11.81
N GLU A 166 -6.49 12.35 -11.22
CA GLU A 166 -7.32 11.85 -10.13
C GLU A 166 -7.30 12.75 -8.89
N PHE A 167 -6.11 13.25 -8.54
CA PHE A 167 -5.94 14.11 -7.35
C PHE A 167 -6.02 15.61 -7.65
N GLY A 168 -6.38 16.00 -8.89
CA GLY A 168 -6.54 17.40 -9.28
C GLY A 168 -5.24 18.20 -9.22
N ILE A 169 -4.10 17.57 -9.53
CA ILE A 169 -2.78 18.19 -9.45
C ILE A 169 -2.47 18.93 -10.75
N THR A 170 -2.55 20.26 -10.72
CA THR A 170 -2.39 21.13 -11.90
C THR A 170 -0.93 21.55 -12.20
N HIS A 171 -0.04 21.42 -11.23
CA HIS A 171 1.37 21.79 -11.42
C HIS A 171 2.05 20.95 -12.49
N LYS A 172 2.45 21.59 -13.62
CA LYS A 172 2.99 20.91 -14.81
C LYS A 172 4.42 20.37 -14.64
N LYS A 173 5.24 20.97 -13.77
CA LYS A 173 6.65 20.61 -13.57
C LYS A 173 6.86 20.03 -12.16
N MET A 174 6.51 18.78 -11.98
CA MET A 174 6.89 18.00 -10.80
C MET A 174 7.81 16.87 -11.25
N ASP A 175 8.98 16.75 -10.66
CA ASP A 175 9.77 15.53 -10.76
C ASP A 175 9.14 14.38 -9.96
N ARG A 176 9.70 13.20 -10.08
CA ARG A 176 9.21 11.99 -9.44
C ARG A 176 9.22 12.09 -7.92
N ILE A 177 10.30 12.62 -7.34
CA ILE A 177 10.50 12.70 -5.89
C ILE A 177 9.51 13.69 -5.29
N PHE A 178 9.36 14.85 -5.92
CA PHE A 178 8.41 15.86 -5.47
C PHE A 178 6.97 15.33 -5.54
N PHE A 179 6.62 14.62 -6.60
CA PHE A 179 5.29 14.04 -6.75
C PHE A 179 4.98 12.98 -5.68
N GLU A 180 5.93 12.10 -5.39
CA GLU A 180 5.80 11.11 -4.30
C GLU A 180 5.61 11.80 -2.95
N ASN A 181 6.43 12.81 -2.63
CA ASN A 181 6.31 13.59 -1.40
C ASN A 181 4.92 14.25 -1.30
N TYR A 182 4.45 14.84 -2.39
CA TYR A 182 3.13 15.47 -2.44
C TYR A 182 2.00 14.47 -2.14
N LEU A 183 2.06 13.25 -2.69
CA LEU A 183 1.05 12.22 -2.43
C LEU A 183 1.04 11.79 -0.95
N VAL A 184 2.21 11.61 -0.34
CA VAL A 184 2.33 11.27 1.09
C VAL A 184 1.84 12.40 1.98
N GLU A 185 2.16 13.65 1.63
CA GLU A 185 1.67 14.83 2.35
C GLU A 185 0.13 14.95 2.26
N LYS A 186 -0.42 14.73 1.07
CA LYS A 186 -1.86 14.71 0.85
C LYS A 186 -2.54 13.59 1.66
N ALA A 187 -1.94 12.41 1.76
CA ALA A 187 -2.41 11.32 2.60
C ALA A 187 -2.39 11.68 4.10
N ALA A 188 -1.40 12.47 4.54
CA ALA A 188 -1.29 12.93 5.92
C ALA A 188 -2.34 14.00 6.27
N LEU A 189 -2.77 14.79 5.29
CA LEU A 189 -3.72 15.89 5.46
C LEU A 189 -5.19 15.44 5.36
N VAL A 190 -5.47 14.16 5.11
CA VAL A 190 -6.84 13.63 5.14
C VAL A 190 -7.41 13.80 6.54
N LYS A 191 -8.52 14.54 6.65
CA LYS A 191 -9.22 14.80 7.90
C LYS A 191 -10.65 14.23 7.83
N PHE A 192 -11.22 14.03 9.00
CA PHE A 192 -12.63 13.64 9.17
C PHE A 192 -13.56 14.73 8.66
#